data_d7dea221e2acb3097b25708ee97adf25
#
_entry.id   d7dea221e2acb3097b25708ee97adf25
#
_cell.length_a   1.000
_cell.length_b   1.000
_cell.length_c   1.000
_cell.angle_alpha   90.00
_cell.angle_beta   90.00
_cell.angle_gamma   90.00
#
_symmetry.space_group_name_H-M   'P 1'
#
loop_
_entity.id
_entity.type
_entity.pdbx_description
1 polymer ?
#
loop_
_entity_poly.entity_id
_entity_poly.type
_entity_poly.pdbx_seq_one_letter_code
_entity_poly.pdbx_strand_id
1 'polypeptide(L)'
;YLPQEPREDDDAYAARIGRSVLSPFTLRLIENAAGMVLRRPITVDGDEYWSNFSKNVDGLGSSINEYARRALVSSLTYGHSGILIDFPNDPGIITLRDEIERDRRPYFINIDAPQIWGWRQESTNPSSKLTQIRLHEWVCVPEGDFGEKREEQIRVIRPGTFETWNTEGIVSTGPYSLDEIPFVPIYSNRTGMLTSKPPLLDIGSLNITHYQRQADLINALHIAAMPILVLEGWDDQPEGTSVGVNYGLSTIPGNKVYYVNTDSSSFAAQQEEINQLESQMASLGVTKLLGQKFVAESADAKRIDQAQANSVLSIISMELESALQQAYNFAALYLQREPPKIHLDRDFDFYRLLGQDVAVIGDLNERGAITDKTFLEILKSGEILPDTVDLNRELAETKRLKKEKQRELLDSRSVGGSVEPRPTSQAPAGAGSGRNGNRQGGTASQEARRAQTRNRTSGN
;
A
#
# COMPACT_ATOMS: atom_id res chain seq x y z
N TYR A 1 23.16 10.34 -7.68
CA TYR A 1 22.11 10.47 -8.71
C TYR A 1 22.15 11.79 -9.46
N LEU A 2 22.81 12.81 -8.92
CA LEU A 2 23.06 14.08 -9.59
C LEU A 2 24.53 14.11 -10.03
N PRO A 3 24.85 13.94 -11.32
CA PRO A 3 26.23 13.95 -11.78
C PRO A 3 26.81 15.35 -11.72
N GLN A 4 28.13 15.45 -11.48
CA GLN A 4 28.87 16.68 -11.64
C GLN A 4 29.05 17.01 -13.12
N GLU A 5 28.81 18.26 -13.51
CA GLU A 5 29.01 18.69 -14.88
C GLU A 5 30.51 18.79 -15.23
N PRO A 6 30.91 18.54 -16.47
CA PRO A 6 32.33 18.43 -16.86
C PRO A 6 33.20 19.67 -16.57
N ARG A 7 32.60 20.82 -16.32
CA ARG A 7 33.30 22.10 -16.02
C ARG A 7 32.85 22.73 -14.71
N GLU A 8 32.07 21.99 -13.91
CA GLU A 8 31.58 22.44 -12.60
C GLU A 8 32.68 22.19 -11.56
N ASP A 9 33.06 23.24 -10.81
CA ASP A 9 33.99 23.07 -9.70
C ASP A 9 33.33 22.36 -8.52
N ASP A 10 34.13 21.85 -7.61
CA ASP A 10 33.68 21.04 -6.48
C ASP A 10 32.76 21.82 -5.53
N ASP A 11 33.02 23.11 -5.32
CA ASP A 11 32.22 23.96 -4.46
C ASP A 11 30.86 24.27 -5.06
N ALA A 12 30.83 24.57 -6.38
CA ALA A 12 29.58 24.78 -7.11
C ALA A 12 28.72 23.51 -7.12
N TYR A 13 29.36 22.36 -7.34
CA TYR A 13 28.69 21.05 -7.30
C TYR A 13 28.12 20.74 -5.90
N ALA A 14 28.91 20.93 -4.84
CA ALA A 14 28.45 20.75 -3.47
C ALA A 14 27.27 21.70 -3.12
N ALA A 15 27.35 22.95 -3.57
CA ALA A 15 26.27 23.92 -3.40
C ALA A 15 25.01 23.54 -4.19
N ARG A 16 25.13 22.97 -5.40
CA ARG A 16 24.01 22.48 -6.20
C ARG A 16 23.35 21.26 -5.55
N ILE A 17 24.13 20.31 -5.06
CA ILE A 17 23.63 19.17 -4.28
C ILE A 17 22.88 19.66 -3.03
N GLY A 18 23.45 20.59 -2.28
CA GLY A 18 22.86 21.10 -1.04
C GLY A 18 21.51 21.81 -1.24
N ARG A 19 21.27 22.36 -2.44
CA ARG A 19 19.98 23.00 -2.81
C ARG A 19 18.98 22.03 -3.43
N SER A 20 19.43 20.86 -3.88
CA SER A 20 18.59 19.90 -4.61
C SER A 20 17.77 19.06 -3.65
N VAL A 21 16.49 18.85 -3.98
CA VAL A 21 15.55 18.05 -3.17
C VAL A 21 15.00 16.91 -4.02
N LEU A 22 15.18 15.69 -3.53
CA LEU A 22 14.56 14.50 -4.14
C LEU A 22 13.12 14.33 -3.63
N SER A 23 12.14 14.52 -4.50
CA SER A 23 10.74 14.22 -4.19
C SER A 23 10.52 12.71 -4.20
N PRO A 24 10.02 12.08 -3.12
CA PRO A 24 9.98 10.62 -2.97
C PRO A 24 8.75 9.98 -3.64
N PHE A 25 8.51 10.21 -4.93
CA PHE A 25 7.34 9.67 -5.66
C PHE A 25 7.31 8.14 -5.65
N THR A 26 8.44 7.50 -5.95
CA THR A 26 8.53 6.03 -5.98
C THR A 26 8.26 5.41 -4.62
N LEU A 27 8.85 5.98 -3.55
CA LEU A 27 8.64 5.48 -2.18
C LEU A 27 7.17 5.58 -1.77
N ARG A 28 6.51 6.71 -2.05
CA ARG A 28 5.08 6.88 -1.74
C ARG A 28 4.21 5.83 -2.45
N LEU A 29 4.53 5.50 -3.70
CA LEU A 29 3.81 4.47 -4.44
C LEU A 29 4.02 3.07 -3.85
N ILE A 30 5.25 2.75 -3.43
CA ILE A 30 5.58 1.50 -2.76
C ILE A 30 4.81 1.39 -1.43
N GLU A 31 4.84 2.44 -0.61
CA GLU A 31 4.13 2.47 0.67
C GLU A 31 2.61 2.37 0.51
N ASN A 32 2.05 3.03 -0.51
CA ASN A 32 0.64 2.91 -0.84
C ASN A 32 0.27 1.49 -1.26
N ALA A 33 1.07 0.85 -2.13
CA ALA A 33 0.86 -0.53 -2.55
C ALA A 33 0.90 -1.50 -1.35
N ALA A 34 1.90 -1.33 -0.47
CA ALA A 34 2.01 -2.13 0.74
C ALA A 34 0.82 -1.89 1.69
N GLY A 35 0.37 -0.64 1.83
CA GLY A 35 -0.82 -0.29 2.61
C GLY A 35 -2.10 -0.89 2.06
N MET A 36 -2.23 -1.02 0.74
CA MET A 36 -3.38 -1.66 0.10
C MET A 36 -3.39 -3.17 0.32
N VAL A 37 -2.25 -3.84 0.13
CA VAL A 37 -2.11 -5.28 0.35
C VAL A 37 -2.38 -5.66 1.82
N LEU A 38 -1.93 -4.82 2.76
CA LEU A 38 -2.08 -5.02 4.21
C LEU A 38 -3.19 -4.15 4.82
N ARG A 39 -4.21 -3.80 4.05
CA ARG A 39 -5.35 -3.00 4.52
C ARG A 39 -6.08 -3.68 5.67
N ARG A 40 -6.27 -4.99 5.57
CA ARG A 40 -6.83 -5.81 6.65
C ARG A 40 -5.73 -6.57 7.36
N PRO A 41 -5.86 -6.77 8.69
CA PRO A 41 -4.89 -7.51 9.45
C PRO A 41 -4.72 -8.94 8.93
N ILE A 42 -3.50 -9.45 9.01
CA ILE A 42 -3.19 -10.84 8.68
C ILE A 42 -3.84 -11.74 9.74
N THR A 43 -4.60 -12.73 9.29
CA THR A 43 -5.20 -13.72 10.17
C THR A 43 -4.26 -14.91 10.33
N VAL A 44 -4.00 -15.28 11.59
CA VAL A 44 -3.16 -16.42 11.97
C VAL A 44 -4.05 -17.42 12.70
N ASP A 45 -4.48 -18.47 12.01
CA ASP A 45 -5.34 -19.52 12.56
C ASP A 45 -4.48 -20.63 13.17
N GLY A 46 -4.37 -20.63 14.49
CA GLY A 46 -3.59 -21.58 15.28
C GLY A 46 -3.99 -21.54 16.74
N ASP A 47 -3.20 -22.23 17.57
CA ASP A 47 -3.39 -22.22 19.01
C ASP A 47 -3.00 -20.86 19.65
N GLU A 48 -3.19 -20.73 20.96
CA GLU A 48 -2.84 -19.52 21.72
C GLU A 48 -1.35 -19.15 21.60
N TYR A 49 -0.48 -20.13 21.45
CA TYR A 49 0.96 -19.90 21.25
C TYR A 49 1.21 -19.06 19.99
N TRP A 50 0.64 -19.46 18.86
CA TRP A 50 0.82 -18.74 17.58
C TRP A 50 0.19 -17.35 17.59
N SER A 51 -0.94 -17.20 18.30
CA SER A 51 -1.54 -15.88 18.52
C SER A 51 -0.60 -14.94 19.30
N ASN A 52 0.09 -15.46 20.34
CA ASN A 52 1.07 -14.69 21.11
C ASN A 52 2.38 -14.46 20.32
N PHE A 53 2.88 -15.48 19.59
CA PHE A 53 4.04 -15.35 18.71
C PHE A 53 3.85 -14.23 17.69
N SER A 54 2.66 -14.12 17.09
CA SER A 54 2.32 -13.12 16.07
C SER A 54 2.32 -11.67 16.58
N LYS A 55 2.31 -11.46 17.91
CA LYS A 55 2.44 -10.12 18.50
C LYS A 55 3.88 -9.60 18.53
N ASN A 56 4.86 -10.49 18.43
CA ASN A 56 6.28 -10.16 18.43
C ASN A 56 7.07 -11.22 17.65
N VAL A 57 7.05 -11.16 16.32
CA VAL A 57 7.64 -12.20 15.46
C VAL A 57 9.15 -12.07 15.31
N ASP A 58 9.72 -10.88 15.50
CA ASP A 58 11.14 -10.57 15.31
C ASP A 58 11.95 -10.51 16.61
N GLY A 59 11.32 -10.72 17.77
CA GLY A 59 11.96 -10.56 19.07
C GLY A 59 12.20 -9.11 19.48
N LEU A 60 11.87 -8.14 18.65
CA LEU A 60 12.05 -6.70 18.85
C LEU A 60 10.72 -5.98 19.18
N GLY A 61 9.62 -6.70 19.26
CA GLY A 61 8.30 -6.18 19.57
C GLY A 61 7.41 -5.93 18.35
N SER A 62 7.86 -6.27 17.13
CA SER A 62 7.03 -6.07 15.93
C SER A 62 5.98 -7.17 15.80
N SER A 63 4.73 -6.75 15.60
CA SER A 63 3.65 -7.64 15.22
C SER A 63 3.86 -8.20 13.80
N ILE A 64 3.16 -9.30 13.49
CA ILE A 64 3.22 -9.89 12.14
C ILE A 64 2.83 -8.87 11.06
N ASN A 65 1.89 -7.96 11.31
CA ASN A 65 1.48 -6.93 10.35
C ASN A 65 2.58 -5.90 10.09
N GLU A 66 3.26 -5.43 11.15
CA GLU A 66 4.38 -4.49 11.04
C GLU A 66 5.58 -5.14 10.34
N TYR A 67 5.87 -6.39 10.70
CA TYR A 67 6.93 -7.17 10.07
C TYR A 67 6.65 -7.38 8.58
N ALA A 68 5.46 -7.86 8.23
CA ALA A 68 5.04 -8.11 6.87
C ALA A 68 5.06 -6.83 6.02
N ARG A 69 4.68 -5.68 6.59
CA ARG A 69 4.77 -4.39 5.90
C ARG A 69 6.21 -4.03 5.54
N ARG A 70 7.15 -4.18 6.47
CA ARG A 70 8.58 -3.90 6.20
C ARG A 70 9.12 -4.84 5.12
N ALA A 71 8.86 -6.12 5.24
CA ALA A 71 9.30 -7.13 4.29
C ALA A 71 8.70 -6.91 2.88
N LEU A 72 7.42 -6.52 2.81
CA LEU A 72 6.76 -6.21 1.54
C LEU A 72 7.32 -4.94 0.91
N VAL A 73 7.52 -3.86 1.67
CA VAL A 73 8.15 -2.62 1.18
C VAL A 73 9.55 -2.91 0.62
N SER A 74 10.34 -3.72 1.30
CA SER A 74 11.65 -4.17 0.82
C SER A 74 11.52 -4.96 -0.49
N SER A 75 10.60 -5.93 -0.56
CA SER A 75 10.35 -6.72 -1.77
C SER A 75 9.89 -5.86 -2.95
N LEU A 76 9.04 -4.87 -2.74
CA LEU A 76 8.58 -3.94 -3.79
C LEU A 76 9.70 -3.01 -4.26
N THR A 77 10.60 -2.62 -3.35
CA THR A 77 11.73 -1.73 -3.65
C THR A 77 12.79 -2.43 -4.49
N TYR A 78 13.18 -3.63 -4.10
CA TYR A 78 14.29 -4.36 -4.71
C TYR A 78 13.86 -5.47 -5.67
N GLY A 79 12.54 -5.76 -5.73
CA GLY A 79 11.99 -6.87 -6.48
C GLY A 79 11.82 -8.14 -5.65
N HIS A 80 12.67 -8.35 -4.67
CA HIS A 80 12.55 -9.42 -3.68
C HIS A 80 13.19 -9.01 -2.34
N SER A 81 12.80 -9.70 -1.29
CA SER A 81 13.42 -9.70 0.03
C SER A 81 13.44 -11.14 0.57
N GLY A 82 13.90 -11.36 1.77
CA GLY A 82 13.87 -12.67 2.39
C GLY A 82 13.55 -12.61 3.86
N ILE A 83 13.00 -13.71 4.36
CA ILE A 83 12.81 -13.97 5.78
C ILE A 83 13.81 -15.05 6.18
N LEU A 84 14.74 -14.72 7.03
CA LEU A 84 15.56 -15.70 7.72
C LEU A 84 14.90 -16.03 9.05
N ILE A 85 14.64 -17.31 9.29
CA ILE A 85 14.12 -17.80 10.56
C ILE A 85 15.30 -18.28 11.38
N ASP A 86 15.64 -17.53 12.41
CA ASP A 86 16.77 -17.86 13.27
C ASP A 86 16.29 -18.31 14.65
N PHE A 87 17.15 -19.04 15.36
CA PHE A 87 16.85 -19.56 16.69
C PHE A 87 18.02 -19.26 17.61
N PRO A 88 17.81 -18.61 18.78
CA PRO A 88 18.90 -18.24 19.66
C PRO A 88 19.73 -19.45 20.08
N ASN A 89 21.05 -19.38 19.86
CA ASN A 89 22.00 -20.39 20.34
C ASN A 89 22.58 -19.90 21.67
N ASP A 90 21.89 -20.22 22.77
CA ASP A 90 22.37 -19.91 24.13
C ASP A 90 22.80 -21.20 24.83
N PRO A 91 24.12 -21.41 25.00
CA PRO A 91 24.65 -22.63 25.64
C PRO A 91 24.29 -22.73 27.14
N GLY A 92 23.75 -21.69 27.75
CA GLY A 92 23.36 -21.66 29.16
C GLY A 92 21.97 -22.19 29.44
N ILE A 93 21.21 -22.62 28.41
CA ILE A 93 19.83 -23.13 28.58
C ILE A 93 19.89 -24.65 28.62
N ILE A 94 19.46 -25.22 29.74
CA ILE A 94 19.50 -26.66 30.02
C ILE A 94 18.11 -27.26 30.19
N THR A 95 17.11 -26.44 30.55
CA THR A 95 15.75 -26.91 30.85
C THR A 95 14.70 -26.16 30.05
N LEU A 96 13.53 -26.77 29.84
CA LEU A 96 12.35 -26.14 29.24
C LEU A 96 11.88 -24.89 30.01
N ARG A 97 12.12 -24.87 31.32
CA ARG A 97 11.83 -23.71 32.15
C ARG A 97 12.70 -22.52 31.81
N ASP A 98 14.00 -22.77 31.59
CA ASP A 98 14.96 -21.73 31.17
C ASP A 98 14.58 -21.16 29.79
N GLU A 99 14.08 -22.00 28.88
CA GLU A 99 13.60 -21.57 27.56
C GLU A 99 12.39 -20.60 27.69
N ILE A 100 11.46 -20.94 28.56
CA ILE A 100 10.27 -20.12 28.80
C ILE A 100 10.64 -18.80 29.50
N GLU A 101 11.48 -18.86 30.55
CA GLU A 101 11.89 -17.69 31.33
C GLU A 101 12.71 -16.69 30.49
N ARG A 102 13.48 -17.17 29.49
CA ARG A 102 14.31 -16.36 28.59
C ARG A 102 13.65 -16.07 27.23
N ASP A 103 12.37 -16.41 27.05
CA ASP A 103 11.64 -16.27 25.78
C ASP A 103 12.43 -16.83 24.58
N ARG A 104 13.08 -18.01 24.77
CA ARG A 104 13.86 -18.66 23.71
C ARG A 104 12.93 -19.29 22.71
N ARG A 105 12.79 -18.62 21.58
CA ARG A 105 11.91 -19.03 20.51
C ARG A 105 12.49 -18.62 19.15
N PRO A 106 12.05 -19.22 18.04
CA PRO A 106 12.43 -18.74 16.74
C PRO A 106 11.96 -17.28 16.51
N TYR A 107 12.71 -16.53 15.73
CA TYR A 107 12.38 -15.16 15.37
C TYR A 107 12.69 -14.91 13.91
N PHE A 108 11.98 -13.93 13.32
CA PHE A 108 12.09 -13.60 11.91
C PHE A 108 13.01 -12.41 11.70
N ILE A 109 13.99 -12.57 10.81
CA ILE A 109 14.90 -11.50 10.39
C ILE A 109 14.54 -11.13 8.96
N ASN A 110 14.26 -9.85 8.71
CA ASN A 110 14.08 -9.35 7.34
C ASN A 110 15.44 -9.16 6.70
N ILE A 111 15.64 -9.76 5.54
CA ILE A 111 16.86 -9.67 4.73
C ILE A 111 16.52 -8.94 3.43
N ASP A 112 17.06 -7.76 3.25
CA ASP A 112 16.90 -7.00 2.01
C ASP A 112 17.74 -7.61 0.89
N ALA A 113 17.30 -7.49 -0.36
CA ALA A 113 18.02 -8.08 -1.49
C ALA A 113 19.51 -7.68 -1.59
N PRO A 114 19.92 -6.42 -1.29
CA PRO A 114 21.36 -6.07 -1.28
C PRO A 114 22.19 -6.80 -0.22
N GLN A 115 21.55 -7.35 0.81
CA GLN A 115 22.23 -8.15 1.83
C GLN A 115 22.48 -9.59 1.37
N ILE A 116 21.85 -10.05 0.29
CA ILE A 116 22.04 -11.38 -0.29
C ILE A 116 23.20 -11.33 -1.26
N TRP A 117 24.42 -11.63 -0.78
CA TRP A 117 25.63 -11.57 -1.62
C TRP A 117 25.78 -12.76 -2.55
N GLY A 118 25.04 -13.84 -2.34
CA GLY A 118 25.02 -14.95 -3.26
C GLY A 118 24.44 -16.22 -2.65
N TRP A 119 24.14 -17.13 -3.54
CA TRP A 119 23.53 -18.40 -3.18
C TRP A 119 24.05 -19.53 -4.06
N ARG A 120 23.80 -20.76 -3.64
CA ARG A 120 23.97 -21.98 -4.42
C ARG A 120 22.72 -22.83 -4.30
N GLN A 121 22.37 -23.48 -5.37
CA GLN A 121 21.25 -24.42 -5.42
C GLN A 121 21.71 -25.75 -5.99
N GLU A 122 21.01 -26.81 -5.67
CA GLU A 122 21.24 -28.11 -6.25
C GLU A 122 20.78 -28.10 -7.72
N SER A 123 21.72 -28.41 -8.62
CA SER A 123 21.49 -28.29 -10.07
C SER A 123 20.79 -29.52 -10.69
N THR A 124 20.62 -30.61 -9.95
CA THR A 124 20.30 -31.94 -10.49
C THR A 124 18.82 -32.33 -10.35
N ASN A 125 18.00 -31.50 -9.68
CA ASN A 125 16.62 -31.84 -9.34
C ASN A 125 15.65 -30.72 -9.72
N PRO A 126 14.45 -31.00 -10.28
CA PRO A 126 13.44 -29.96 -10.55
C PRO A 126 12.99 -29.21 -9.29
N SER A 127 13.11 -29.81 -8.12
CA SER A 127 12.97 -29.10 -6.82
C SER A 127 14.33 -28.63 -6.35
N SER A 128 14.86 -27.57 -6.96
CA SER A 128 16.16 -27.01 -6.60
C SER A 128 16.14 -26.43 -5.19
N LYS A 129 16.66 -27.20 -4.22
CA LYS A 129 16.83 -26.74 -2.84
C LYS A 129 18.04 -25.81 -2.75
N LEU A 130 17.91 -24.84 -1.87
CA LEU A 130 19.01 -23.95 -1.53
C LEU A 130 20.07 -24.73 -0.73
N THR A 131 21.31 -24.78 -1.23
CA THR A 131 22.43 -25.50 -0.58
C THR A 131 23.39 -24.56 0.12
N GLN A 132 23.36 -23.27 -0.19
CA GLN A 132 24.13 -22.24 0.49
C GLN A 132 23.50 -20.89 0.26
N ILE A 133 23.47 -20.04 1.30
CA ILE A 133 23.21 -18.61 1.19
C ILE A 133 24.31 -17.82 1.90
N ARG A 134 24.69 -16.68 1.34
CA ARG A 134 25.67 -15.75 1.91
C ARG A 134 24.99 -14.42 2.14
N LEU A 135 24.93 -14.00 3.39
CA LEU A 135 24.28 -12.80 3.85
C LEU A 135 25.32 -11.80 4.35
N HIS A 136 25.23 -10.59 3.87
CA HIS A 136 26.03 -9.47 4.32
C HIS A 136 25.33 -8.76 5.48
N GLU A 137 26.02 -8.62 6.59
CA GLU A 137 25.48 -8.07 7.83
C GLU A 137 26.41 -7.01 8.41
N TRP A 138 25.82 -6.03 9.07
CA TRP A 138 26.55 -5.07 9.89
C TRP A 138 26.25 -5.34 11.36
N VAL A 139 27.28 -5.56 12.15
CA VAL A 139 27.17 -5.82 13.59
C VAL A 139 27.78 -4.66 14.36
N CYS A 140 27.09 -4.21 15.39
CA CYS A 140 27.64 -3.26 16.34
C CYS A 140 28.43 -4.02 17.41
N VAL A 141 29.72 -3.78 17.50
CA VAL A 141 30.61 -4.36 18.51
C VAL A 141 30.97 -3.26 19.53
N PRO A 142 30.88 -3.53 20.83
CA PRO A 142 31.29 -2.56 21.84
C PRO A 142 32.74 -2.12 21.66
N GLU A 143 33.00 -0.82 21.71
CA GLU A 143 34.35 -0.23 21.68
C GLU A 143 34.55 0.61 22.95
N GLY A 144 35.25 0.02 23.94
CA GLY A 144 35.38 0.61 25.26
C GLY A 144 34.05 0.62 26.05
N ASP A 145 33.95 1.51 27.06
CA ASP A 145 32.80 1.55 27.98
C ASP A 145 31.57 2.26 27.39
N PHE A 146 31.73 3.11 26.35
CA PHE A 146 30.67 3.98 25.85
C PHE A 146 30.59 4.02 24.32
N GLY A 147 31.57 3.42 23.61
CA GLY A 147 31.64 3.42 22.15
C GLY A 147 31.07 2.16 21.53
N GLU A 148 30.60 2.30 20.28
CA GLU A 148 30.21 1.18 19.43
C GLU A 148 30.91 1.31 18.08
N LYS A 149 31.52 0.23 17.64
CA LYS A 149 32.09 0.12 16.31
C LYS A 149 31.20 -0.74 15.43
N ARG A 150 30.93 -0.30 14.23
CA ARG A 150 30.19 -1.05 13.25
C ARG A 150 31.15 -1.89 12.41
N GLU A 151 31.00 -3.21 12.49
CA GLU A 151 31.83 -4.16 11.76
C GLU A 151 31.01 -4.89 10.70
N GLU A 152 31.65 -5.09 9.55
CA GLU A 152 31.08 -5.84 8.44
C GLU A 152 31.34 -7.33 8.65
N GLN A 153 30.29 -8.15 8.45
CA GLN A 153 30.42 -9.61 8.47
C GLN A 153 29.61 -10.27 7.37
N ILE A 154 30.04 -11.47 7.00
CA ILE A 154 29.33 -12.32 6.04
C ILE A 154 28.91 -13.59 6.77
N ARG A 155 27.60 -13.81 6.86
CA ARG A 155 27.04 -15.06 7.36
C ARG A 155 26.81 -16.01 6.20
N VAL A 156 27.43 -17.18 6.27
CA VAL A 156 27.32 -18.28 5.31
C VAL A 156 26.49 -19.38 5.94
N ILE A 157 25.30 -19.64 5.42
CA ILE A 157 24.41 -20.68 5.93
C ILE A 157 24.37 -21.83 4.92
N ARG A 158 24.54 -23.05 5.42
CA ARG A 158 24.39 -24.31 4.71
C ARG A 158 23.43 -25.22 5.48
N PRO A 159 22.86 -26.26 4.87
CA PRO A 159 22.09 -27.25 5.60
C PRO A 159 22.86 -27.77 6.81
N GLY A 160 22.27 -27.63 8.01
CA GLY A 160 22.87 -28.09 9.26
C GLY A 160 24.02 -27.26 9.83
N THR A 161 24.56 -26.23 9.14
CA THR A 161 25.71 -25.44 9.65
C THR A 161 25.63 -23.97 9.25
N PHE A 162 26.24 -23.10 10.05
CA PHE A 162 26.54 -21.73 9.68
C PHE A 162 27.96 -21.32 10.03
N GLU A 163 28.50 -20.38 9.30
CA GLU A 163 29.79 -19.73 9.54
C GLU A 163 29.59 -18.21 9.42
N THR A 164 30.21 -17.45 10.32
CA THR A 164 30.29 -16.01 10.25
C THR A 164 31.73 -15.58 10.00
N TRP A 165 31.93 -14.77 8.98
CA TRP A 165 33.22 -14.29 8.53
C TRP A 165 33.31 -12.78 8.63
N ASN A 166 34.46 -12.27 9.06
CA ASN A 166 34.84 -10.86 8.92
C ASN A 166 36.13 -10.76 8.07
N THR A 167 36.74 -9.58 8.02
CA THR A 167 37.99 -9.35 7.27
C THR A 167 39.17 -10.13 7.80
N GLU A 168 39.13 -10.58 9.06
CA GLU A 168 40.22 -11.31 9.72
C GLU A 168 40.10 -12.84 9.61
N GLY A 169 38.88 -13.32 9.27
CA GLY A 169 38.59 -14.75 9.11
C GLY A 169 37.26 -15.20 9.70
N ILE A 170 37.20 -16.44 10.16
CA ILE A 170 36.01 -17.02 10.78
C ILE A 170 35.85 -16.48 12.20
N VAL A 171 34.77 -15.76 12.45
CA VAL A 171 34.42 -15.22 13.78
C VAL A 171 33.66 -16.27 14.60
N SER A 172 32.72 -16.97 13.96
CA SER A 172 31.86 -17.93 14.62
C SER A 172 31.46 -19.04 13.65
N THR A 173 31.28 -20.24 14.18
CA THR A 173 30.69 -21.37 13.47
C THR A 173 29.83 -22.18 14.43
N GLY A 174 28.75 -22.77 13.91
CA GLY A 174 27.89 -23.57 14.73
C GLY A 174 26.94 -24.47 13.92
N PRO A 175 26.30 -25.42 14.58
CA PRO A 175 25.27 -26.21 13.96
C PRO A 175 23.97 -25.41 13.80
N TYR A 176 23.26 -25.64 12.71
CA TYR A 176 21.86 -25.32 12.55
C TYR A 176 21.01 -26.55 12.87
N SER A 177 19.94 -26.37 13.62
CA SER A 177 19.11 -27.49 14.05
C SER A 177 18.24 -28.09 12.93
N LEU A 178 18.18 -27.44 11.78
CA LEU A 178 17.40 -27.87 10.62
C LEU A 178 18.30 -28.36 9.49
N ASP A 179 17.86 -29.42 8.82
CA ASP A 179 18.53 -30.00 7.64
C ASP A 179 18.32 -29.16 6.36
N GLU A 180 17.51 -28.13 6.43
CA GLU A 180 17.25 -27.17 5.35
C GLU A 180 17.61 -25.75 5.80
N ILE A 181 17.99 -24.90 4.87
CA ILE A 181 18.28 -23.50 5.17
C ILE A 181 16.95 -22.78 5.45
N PRO A 182 16.75 -22.24 6.67
CA PRO A 182 15.49 -21.61 7.06
C PRO A 182 15.39 -20.19 6.50
N PHE A 183 15.43 -20.08 5.19
CA PHE A 183 15.35 -18.83 4.45
C PHE A 183 14.22 -18.87 3.42
N VAL A 184 13.30 -17.94 3.52
CA VAL A 184 12.12 -17.84 2.66
C VAL A 184 12.18 -16.55 1.85
N PRO A 185 12.27 -16.61 0.51
CA PRO A 185 12.21 -15.41 -0.31
C PRO A 185 10.78 -14.89 -0.46
N ILE A 186 10.62 -13.58 -0.45
CA ILE A 186 9.40 -12.87 -0.79
C ILE A 186 9.63 -12.19 -2.14
N TYR A 187 8.82 -12.52 -3.14
CA TYR A 187 8.92 -11.94 -4.46
C TYR A 187 7.80 -10.94 -4.74
N SER A 188 8.13 -9.84 -5.39
CA SER A 188 7.12 -8.95 -5.97
C SER A 188 6.86 -9.23 -7.45
N ASN A 189 7.88 -9.75 -8.17
CA ASN A 189 7.79 -10.17 -9.57
C ASN A 189 8.93 -11.16 -9.87
N ARG A 190 8.72 -12.42 -9.55
CA ARG A 190 9.73 -13.47 -9.65
C ARG A 190 10.15 -13.73 -11.09
N THR A 191 11.45 -13.71 -11.35
CA THR A 191 12.05 -14.12 -12.63
C THR A 191 12.91 -15.38 -12.52
N GLY A 192 13.34 -15.74 -11.29
CA GLY A 192 14.13 -16.93 -11.02
C GLY A 192 14.32 -17.15 -9.52
N MET A 193 15.25 -18.00 -9.15
CA MET A 193 15.64 -18.20 -7.75
C MET A 193 16.41 -16.98 -7.25
N LEU A 194 15.89 -16.29 -6.25
CA LEU A 194 16.46 -15.06 -5.68
C LEU A 194 16.78 -13.99 -6.74
N THR A 195 15.97 -13.99 -7.79
CA THR A 195 16.03 -12.97 -8.85
C THR A 195 14.62 -12.51 -9.18
N SER A 196 14.46 -11.22 -9.37
CA SER A 196 13.16 -10.59 -9.66
C SER A 196 13.37 -9.21 -10.27
N LYS A 197 12.32 -8.68 -10.89
CA LYS A 197 12.31 -7.32 -11.41
C LYS A 197 11.43 -6.45 -10.49
N PRO A 198 11.95 -5.34 -9.93
CA PRO A 198 11.11 -4.42 -9.16
C PRO A 198 9.93 -3.92 -10.00
N PRO A 199 8.69 -3.97 -9.51
CA PRO A 199 7.51 -3.61 -10.31
C PRO A 199 7.47 -2.13 -10.69
N LEU A 200 8.11 -1.26 -9.88
CA LEU A 200 8.13 0.20 -10.06
C LEU A 200 9.46 0.73 -10.59
N LEU A 201 10.32 -0.12 -11.16
CA LEU A 201 11.64 0.27 -11.68
C LEU A 201 11.56 1.42 -12.70
N ASP A 202 10.57 1.38 -13.59
CA ASP A 202 10.39 2.40 -14.64
C ASP A 202 10.06 3.77 -14.00
N ILE A 203 9.26 3.77 -12.93
CA ILE A 203 8.91 4.97 -12.16
C ILE A 203 10.12 5.48 -11.38
N GLY A 204 10.94 4.59 -10.82
CA GLY A 204 12.20 4.95 -10.18
C GLY A 204 13.12 5.70 -11.13
N SER A 205 13.23 5.26 -12.38
CA SER A 205 14.03 5.93 -13.41
C SER A 205 13.48 7.32 -13.74
N LEU A 206 12.16 7.47 -13.89
CA LEU A 206 11.53 8.78 -14.08
C LEU A 206 11.73 9.70 -12.87
N ASN A 207 11.69 9.16 -11.66
CA ASN A 207 11.91 9.94 -10.44
C ASN A 207 13.35 10.49 -10.35
N ILE A 208 14.35 9.73 -10.82
CA ILE A 208 15.74 10.22 -10.91
C ILE A 208 15.82 11.34 -11.97
N THR A 209 15.19 11.18 -13.12
CA THR A 209 15.14 12.23 -14.16
C THR A 209 14.45 13.49 -13.63
N HIS A 210 13.33 13.36 -12.94
CA HIS A 210 12.65 14.46 -12.29
C HIS A 210 13.56 15.20 -11.29
N TYR A 211 14.29 14.46 -10.45
CA TYR A 211 15.26 15.03 -9.51
C TYR A 211 16.34 15.84 -10.21
N GLN A 212 16.91 15.32 -11.31
CA GLN A 212 17.94 16.01 -12.08
C GLN A 212 17.39 17.30 -12.69
N ARG A 213 16.23 17.26 -13.35
CA ARG A 213 15.59 18.44 -13.93
C ARG A 213 15.21 19.49 -12.89
N GLN A 214 14.69 19.06 -11.76
CA GLN A 214 14.37 19.96 -10.65
C GLN A 214 15.63 20.63 -10.08
N ALA A 215 16.72 19.87 -9.92
CA ALA A 215 18.00 20.40 -9.46
C ALA A 215 18.57 21.46 -10.41
N ASP A 216 18.49 21.20 -11.72
CA ASP A 216 18.93 22.16 -12.75
C ASP A 216 18.09 23.44 -12.73
N LEU A 217 16.77 23.34 -12.61
CA LEU A 217 15.88 24.49 -12.52
C LEU A 217 16.15 25.32 -11.25
N ILE A 218 16.28 24.68 -10.10
CA ILE A 218 16.56 25.35 -8.83
C ILE A 218 17.91 26.09 -8.92
N ASN A 219 18.92 25.45 -9.50
CA ASN A 219 20.23 26.07 -9.69
C ASN A 219 20.16 27.26 -10.66
N ALA A 220 19.48 27.11 -11.78
CA ALA A 220 19.28 28.17 -12.76
C ALA A 220 18.52 29.38 -12.15
N LEU A 221 17.46 29.12 -11.39
CA LEU A 221 16.72 30.15 -10.67
C LEU A 221 17.58 30.85 -9.59
N HIS A 222 18.43 30.09 -8.90
CA HIS A 222 19.35 30.68 -7.91
C HIS A 222 20.34 31.63 -8.57
N ILE A 223 20.94 31.26 -9.68
CA ILE A 223 21.87 32.12 -10.45
C ILE A 223 21.11 33.33 -11.02
N ALA A 224 19.92 33.13 -11.57
CA ALA A 224 19.10 34.19 -12.13
C ALA A 224 18.60 35.21 -11.11
N ALA A 225 18.44 34.79 -9.85
CA ALA A 225 18.05 35.64 -8.74
C ALA A 225 19.18 36.64 -8.33
N MET A 226 20.42 36.40 -8.80
CA MET A 226 21.57 37.26 -8.56
C MET A 226 21.98 37.94 -9.87
N PRO A 227 21.39 39.10 -10.22
CA PRO A 227 21.73 39.79 -11.47
C PRO A 227 23.21 40.17 -11.47
N ILE A 228 23.87 39.87 -12.61
CA ILE A 228 25.29 40.19 -12.78
C ILE A 228 25.42 41.68 -13.15
N LEU A 229 26.15 42.43 -12.36
CA LEU A 229 26.51 43.80 -12.70
C LEU A 229 27.64 43.77 -13.74
N VAL A 230 27.38 44.34 -14.89
CA VAL A 230 28.40 44.51 -15.94
C VAL A 230 28.85 45.95 -15.99
N LEU A 231 30.18 46.12 -15.94
CA LEU A 231 30.87 47.37 -16.08
C LEU A 231 31.58 47.39 -17.45
N GLU A 232 31.01 48.09 -18.43
CA GLU A 232 31.58 48.17 -19.79
C GLU A 232 32.44 49.42 -19.92
N GLY A 233 33.70 49.26 -20.40
CA GLY A 233 34.64 50.36 -20.62
C GLY A 233 35.52 50.76 -19.43
N TRP A 234 35.54 49.92 -18.37
CA TRP A 234 36.37 50.16 -17.16
C TRP A 234 37.69 49.39 -17.31
N ASP A 235 38.80 50.08 -17.62
CA ASP A 235 40.13 49.46 -17.80
C ASP A 235 40.78 49.07 -16.46
N ASP A 236 40.48 49.80 -15.40
CA ASP A 236 40.94 49.53 -14.02
C ASP A 236 39.74 49.46 -13.09
N GLN A 237 39.56 48.37 -12.37
CA GLN A 237 38.57 48.29 -11.30
C GLN A 237 39.03 49.22 -10.16
N PRO A 238 38.25 50.24 -9.80
CA PRO A 238 38.60 51.03 -8.62
C PRO A 238 38.59 50.13 -7.40
N GLU A 239 39.72 50.01 -6.72
CA GLU A 239 39.85 49.31 -5.44
C GLU A 239 38.76 49.82 -4.48
N GLY A 240 37.88 48.90 -4.04
CA GLY A 240 36.84 49.21 -3.06
C GLY A 240 35.47 49.61 -3.61
N THR A 241 35.15 49.27 -4.87
CA THR A 241 33.78 49.44 -5.39
C THR A 241 32.81 48.52 -4.65
N SER A 242 32.06 49.07 -3.71
CA SER A 242 30.99 48.34 -3.02
C SER A 242 29.70 48.42 -3.83
N VAL A 243 29.16 47.25 -4.19
CA VAL A 243 27.87 47.14 -4.86
C VAL A 243 26.83 46.71 -3.83
N GLY A 244 25.80 47.50 -3.61
CA GLY A 244 24.74 47.17 -2.66
C GLY A 244 23.50 48.03 -2.87
N VAL A 245 22.43 47.72 -2.16
CA VAL A 245 21.09 48.33 -2.32
C VAL A 245 21.09 49.85 -2.15
N ASN A 246 22.11 50.41 -1.47
CA ASN A 246 22.20 51.84 -1.15
C ASN A 246 23.43 52.56 -1.78
N TYR A 247 24.11 51.90 -2.74
CA TYR A 247 25.28 52.51 -3.38
C TYR A 247 24.98 52.84 -4.85
N GLY A 248 25.12 54.11 -5.19
CA GLY A 248 25.05 54.57 -6.59
C GLY A 248 26.43 54.51 -7.25
N LEU A 249 26.52 53.91 -8.43
CA LEU A 249 27.72 53.95 -9.27
C LEU A 249 27.68 55.20 -10.16
N SER A 250 28.69 56.06 -10.03
CA SER A 250 28.88 57.21 -10.93
C SER A 250 29.70 56.72 -12.15
N THR A 251 29.22 56.96 -13.37
CA THR A 251 29.89 56.56 -14.62
C THR A 251 30.48 57.77 -15.31
N ILE A 252 31.66 57.58 -15.97
CA ILE A 252 32.27 58.56 -16.87
C ILE A 252 31.58 58.51 -18.25
N PRO A 253 31.43 59.57 -19.00
CA PRO A 253 30.86 59.57 -20.34
C PRO A 253 31.56 58.52 -21.25
N GLY A 254 30.81 57.57 -21.77
CA GLY A 254 31.29 56.45 -22.58
C GLY A 254 31.27 55.09 -21.89
N ASN A 255 31.23 55.02 -20.56
CA ASN A 255 31.15 53.80 -19.79
C ASN A 255 29.68 53.46 -19.48
N LYS A 256 29.37 52.17 -19.51
CA LYS A 256 28.01 51.68 -19.18
C LYS A 256 28.03 50.74 -17.98
N VAL A 257 27.00 50.88 -17.15
CA VAL A 257 26.73 49.98 -16.05
C VAL A 257 25.32 49.46 -16.21
N TYR A 258 25.19 48.17 -16.29
CA TYR A 258 23.88 47.52 -16.42
C TYR A 258 23.87 46.13 -15.77
N TYR A 259 22.69 45.71 -15.41
CA TYR A 259 22.50 44.36 -14.93
C TYR A 259 22.10 43.43 -16.09
N VAL A 260 22.78 42.30 -16.21
CA VAL A 260 22.38 41.21 -17.11
C VAL A 260 21.46 40.27 -16.34
N ASN A 261 20.26 40.20 -16.81
CA ASN A 261 19.28 39.27 -16.29
C ASN A 261 19.16 38.08 -17.26
N THR A 262 18.96 36.88 -16.70
CA THR A 262 18.67 35.67 -17.51
C THR A 262 17.26 35.77 -18.06
N ASP A 263 17.07 35.32 -19.32
CA ASP A 263 15.73 35.25 -19.91
C ASP A 263 14.85 34.22 -19.17
N SER A 264 13.71 34.69 -18.67
CA SER A 264 12.78 33.87 -17.87
C SER A 264 11.96 32.88 -18.71
N SER A 265 11.96 32.98 -20.03
CA SER A 265 11.18 32.10 -20.90
C SER A 265 11.63 30.64 -20.84
N SER A 266 12.94 30.40 -20.65
CA SER A 266 13.49 29.04 -20.51
C SER A 266 13.05 28.34 -19.22
N PHE A 267 12.80 29.08 -18.15
CA PHE A 267 12.36 28.51 -16.87
C PHE A 267 10.94 27.96 -16.93
N ALA A 268 10.06 28.63 -17.67
CA ALA A 268 8.70 28.18 -17.87
C ALA A 268 8.66 26.82 -18.63
N ALA A 269 9.52 26.67 -19.66
CA ALA A 269 9.63 25.42 -20.42
C ALA A 269 10.17 24.26 -19.55
N GLN A 270 11.18 24.54 -18.71
CA GLN A 270 11.71 23.54 -17.77
C GLN A 270 10.67 23.15 -16.70
N GLN A 271 9.92 24.10 -16.17
CA GLN A 271 8.84 23.81 -15.23
C GLN A 271 7.74 22.96 -15.85
N GLU A 272 7.40 23.21 -17.12
CA GLU A 272 6.42 22.40 -17.85
C GLU A 272 6.93 20.97 -18.08
N GLU A 273 8.22 20.78 -18.40
CA GLU A 273 8.83 19.44 -18.49
C GLU A 273 8.74 18.70 -17.15
N ILE A 274 9.01 19.38 -16.02
CA ILE A 274 8.87 18.79 -14.67
C ILE A 274 7.42 18.39 -14.42
N ASN A 275 6.45 19.24 -14.70
CA ASN A 275 5.02 18.94 -14.53
C ASN A 275 4.58 17.75 -15.40
N GLN A 276 5.13 17.61 -16.60
CA GLN A 276 4.88 16.45 -17.47
C GLN A 276 5.47 15.16 -16.89
N LEU A 277 6.68 15.20 -16.33
CA LEU A 277 7.28 14.05 -15.64
C LEU A 277 6.45 13.63 -14.42
N GLU A 278 5.97 14.57 -13.61
CA GLU A 278 5.09 14.30 -12.48
C GLU A 278 3.78 13.63 -12.93
N SER A 279 3.18 14.15 -14.01
CA SER A 279 1.96 13.58 -14.59
C SER A 279 2.19 12.17 -15.13
N GLN A 280 3.34 11.91 -15.76
CA GLN A 280 3.72 10.58 -16.23
C GLN A 280 3.93 9.61 -15.07
N MET A 281 4.66 10.00 -14.02
CA MET A 281 4.86 9.18 -12.82
C MET A 281 3.54 8.87 -12.13
N ALA A 282 2.65 9.86 -11.99
CA ALA A 282 1.34 9.68 -11.40
C ALA A 282 0.49 8.70 -12.24
N SER A 283 0.44 8.91 -13.57
CA SER A 283 -0.30 8.03 -14.48
C SER A 283 0.21 6.60 -14.45
N LEU A 284 1.52 6.39 -14.55
CA LEU A 284 2.12 5.06 -14.52
C LEU A 284 1.94 4.39 -13.15
N GLY A 285 2.11 5.13 -12.05
CA GLY A 285 1.95 4.62 -10.70
C GLY A 285 0.53 4.18 -10.42
N VAL A 286 -0.44 5.02 -10.73
CA VAL A 286 -1.85 4.73 -10.56
C VAL A 286 -2.29 3.60 -11.49
N THR A 287 -1.89 3.61 -12.76
CA THR A 287 -2.26 2.55 -13.71
C THR A 287 -1.66 1.20 -13.32
N LYS A 288 -0.38 1.16 -12.89
CA LYS A 288 0.29 -0.11 -12.54
C LYS A 288 -0.18 -0.71 -11.21
N LEU A 289 -0.53 0.12 -10.23
CA LEU A 289 -0.87 -0.34 -8.87
C LEU A 289 -2.35 -0.20 -8.54
N LEU A 290 -3.04 0.79 -9.09
CA LEU A 290 -4.42 1.10 -8.74
C LEU A 290 -5.39 0.88 -9.91
N GLY A 291 -4.92 0.61 -11.13
CA GLY A 291 -5.73 0.42 -12.32
C GLY A 291 -6.59 1.64 -12.71
N GLN A 292 -6.32 2.81 -12.14
CA GLN A 292 -7.09 4.01 -12.42
C GLN A 292 -6.35 4.88 -13.45
N LYS A 293 -7.05 5.34 -14.48
CA LYS A 293 -6.57 6.36 -15.40
C LYS A 293 -7.16 7.71 -15.02
N PHE A 294 -6.38 8.77 -15.14
CA PHE A 294 -6.83 10.15 -14.85
C PHE A 294 -7.75 10.75 -15.92
N VAL A 295 -8.08 10.01 -16.97
CA VAL A 295 -8.98 10.47 -18.04
C VAL A 295 -10.42 10.16 -17.65
N ALA A 296 -11.36 11.06 -17.96
CA ALA A 296 -12.78 10.84 -17.77
C ALA A 296 -13.25 9.66 -18.62
N GLU A 297 -13.35 8.49 -18.02
CA GLU A 297 -13.75 7.23 -18.65
C GLU A 297 -15.17 6.83 -18.21
N SER A 298 -15.80 5.99 -19.03
CA SER A 298 -17.08 5.38 -18.68
C SER A 298 -16.95 4.48 -17.42
N ALA A 299 -18.06 4.26 -16.73
CA ALA A 299 -18.09 3.40 -15.54
C ALA A 299 -17.56 1.98 -15.81
N ASP A 300 -17.74 1.47 -17.03
CA ASP A 300 -17.27 0.15 -17.43
C ASP A 300 -15.74 0.12 -17.65
N ALA A 301 -15.16 1.18 -18.21
CA ALA A 301 -13.72 1.31 -18.35
C ALA A 301 -13.02 1.35 -16.97
N LYS A 302 -13.60 2.10 -16.00
CA LYS A 302 -13.12 2.11 -14.61
C LYS A 302 -13.14 0.73 -13.96
N ARG A 303 -14.17 -0.08 -14.21
CA ARG A 303 -14.27 -1.44 -13.66
C ARG A 303 -13.19 -2.35 -14.23
N ILE A 304 -12.88 -2.24 -15.53
CA ILE A 304 -11.83 -3.04 -16.16
C ILE A 304 -10.47 -2.67 -15.60
N ASP A 305 -10.17 -1.39 -15.45
CA ASP A 305 -8.90 -0.91 -14.91
C ASP A 305 -8.73 -1.33 -13.44
N GLN A 306 -9.80 -1.28 -12.65
CA GLN A 306 -9.81 -1.73 -11.26
C GLN A 306 -9.60 -3.25 -11.15
N ALA A 307 -10.21 -4.03 -12.04
CA ALA A 307 -9.98 -5.47 -12.09
C ALA A 307 -8.53 -5.85 -12.42
N GLN A 308 -7.85 -5.07 -13.29
CA GLN A 308 -6.43 -5.27 -13.57
C GLN A 308 -5.53 -4.96 -12.38
N ALA A 309 -5.80 -3.86 -11.67
CA ALA A 309 -5.06 -3.49 -10.46
C ALA A 309 -5.23 -4.52 -9.35
N ASN A 310 -6.46 -4.94 -9.11
CA ASN A 310 -6.77 -5.98 -8.14
C ASN A 310 -6.03 -7.28 -8.46
N SER A 311 -5.82 -7.59 -9.75
CA SER A 311 -5.03 -8.73 -10.19
C SER A 311 -3.57 -8.64 -9.74
N VAL A 312 -2.91 -7.47 -9.92
CA VAL A 312 -1.50 -7.28 -9.52
C VAL A 312 -1.35 -7.35 -8.00
N LEU A 313 -2.20 -6.63 -7.26
CA LEU A 313 -2.18 -6.63 -5.80
C LEU A 313 -2.51 -8.03 -5.24
N SER A 314 -3.41 -8.76 -5.88
CA SER A 314 -3.75 -10.15 -5.51
C SER A 314 -2.54 -11.08 -5.66
N ILE A 315 -1.77 -10.97 -6.75
CA ILE A 315 -0.56 -11.76 -6.95
C ILE A 315 0.47 -11.46 -5.85
N ILE A 316 0.71 -10.17 -5.56
CA ILE A 316 1.63 -9.75 -4.49
C ILE A 316 1.17 -10.29 -3.12
N SER A 317 -0.12 -10.22 -2.83
CA SER A 317 -0.72 -10.76 -1.61
C SER A 317 -0.54 -12.29 -1.50
N MET A 318 -0.74 -13.02 -2.60
CA MET A 318 -0.54 -14.47 -2.65
C MET A 318 0.92 -14.87 -2.39
N GLU A 319 1.87 -14.16 -2.99
CA GLU A 319 3.30 -14.40 -2.78
C GLU A 319 3.70 -14.11 -1.32
N LEU A 320 3.20 -13.01 -0.75
CA LEU A 320 3.44 -12.67 0.65
C LEU A 320 2.82 -13.71 1.61
N GLU A 321 1.56 -14.11 1.38
CA GLU A 321 0.89 -15.15 2.16
C GLU A 321 1.66 -16.46 2.13
N SER A 322 2.08 -16.90 0.93
CA SER A 322 2.88 -18.11 0.76
C SER A 322 4.21 -18.03 1.48
N ALA A 323 4.91 -16.90 1.41
CA ALA A 323 6.19 -16.70 2.08
C ALA A 323 6.03 -16.69 3.62
N LEU A 324 5.02 -16.00 4.14
CA LEU A 324 4.73 -16.02 5.57
C LEU A 324 4.34 -17.40 6.06
N GLN A 325 3.51 -18.14 5.30
CA GLN A 325 3.17 -19.52 5.64
C GLN A 325 4.41 -20.41 5.73
N GLN A 326 5.36 -20.28 4.79
CA GLN A 326 6.62 -21.02 4.83
C GLN A 326 7.50 -20.61 6.02
N ALA A 327 7.53 -19.31 6.37
CA ALA A 327 8.27 -18.83 7.53
C ALA A 327 7.70 -19.43 8.83
N TYR A 328 6.37 -19.47 8.98
CA TYR A 328 5.74 -20.13 10.12
C TYR A 328 5.96 -21.64 10.12
N ASN A 329 6.02 -22.29 8.95
CA ASN A 329 6.36 -23.71 8.87
C ASN A 329 7.78 -23.97 9.41
N PHE A 330 8.78 -23.13 9.07
CA PHE A 330 10.12 -23.25 9.64
C PHE A 330 10.14 -23.00 11.15
N ALA A 331 9.41 -21.99 11.63
CA ALA A 331 9.29 -21.75 13.07
C ALA A 331 8.64 -22.94 13.79
N ALA A 332 7.64 -23.56 13.18
CA ALA A 332 6.99 -24.75 13.70
C ALA A 332 7.91 -25.96 13.76
N LEU A 333 8.81 -26.13 12.75
CA LEU A 333 9.85 -27.18 12.76
C LEU A 333 10.81 -27.02 13.93
N TYR A 334 11.28 -25.78 14.23
CA TYR A 334 12.12 -25.53 15.41
C TYR A 334 11.42 -25.89 16.71
N LEU A 335 10.12 -25.63 16.80
CA LEU A 335 9.30 -25.84 18.01
C LEU A 335 8.70 -27.24 18.09
N GLN A 336 8.83 -28.06 17.04
CA GLN A 336 8.17 -29.37 16.91
C GLN A 336 6.65 -29.28 17.14
N ARG A 337 6.01 -28.23 16.60
CA ARG A 337 4.57 -27.96 16.68
C ARG A 337 3.92 -27.99 15.31
N GLU A 338 2.60 -28.09 15.28
CA GLU A 338 1.85 -27.88 14.05
C GLU A 338 1.88 -26.40 13.65
N PRO A 339 2.15 -26.06 12.37
CA PRO A 339 2.15 -24.68 11.92
C PRO A 339 0.71 -24.12 11.87
N PRO A 340 0.54 -22.82 12.16
CA PRO A 340 -0.73 -22.16 11.98
C PRO A 340 -1.02 -21.96 10.49
N LYS A 341 -2.27 -21.66 10.14
CA LYS A 341 -2.64 -21.22 8.80
C LYS A 341 -2.62 -19.71 8.74
N ILE A 342 -1.94 -19.20 7.73
CA ILE A 342 -1.84 -17.76 7.48
C ILE A 342 -2.82 -17.40 6.37
N HIS A 343 -3.59 -16.36 6.58
CA HIS A 343 -4.51 -15.86 5.57
C HIS A 343 -4.41 -14.34 5.44
N LEU A 344 -4.19 -13.87 4.19
CA LEU A 344 -4.29 -12.47 3.80
C LEU A 344 -5.57 -12.24 3.01
N ASP A 345 -6.28 -11.20 3.34
CA ASP A 345 -7.45 -10.78 2.57
C ASP A 345 -7.01 -10.31 1.18
N ARG A 346 -7.75 -10.72 0.15
CA ARG A 346 -7.50 -10.39 -1.26
C ARG A 346 -8.61 -9.52 -1.87
N ASP A 347 -9.50 -9.04 -1.01
CA ASP A 347 -10.53 -8.10 -1.43
C ASP A 347 -9.97 -6.68 -1.41
N PHE A 348 -9.54 -6.22 -2.57
CA PHE A 348 -9.02 -4.87 -2.78
C PHE A 348 -10.09 -3.91 -3.31
N ASP A 349 -11.34 -4.35 -3.43
CA ASP A 349 -12.42 -3.52 -3.88
C ASP A 349 -12.79 -2.48 -2.82
N PHE A 350 -12.62 -1.22 -3.17
CA PHE A 350 -13.06 -0.08 -2.36
C PHE A 350 -14.59 0.12 -2.42
N TYR A 351 -15.33 -0.94 -2.70
CA TYR A 351 -16.77 -0.85 -2.79
C TYR A 351 -17.34 -0.79 -1.37
N ARG A 352 -17.39 0.43 -0.83
CA ARG A 352 -18.27 0.69 0.30
C ARG A 352 -19.68 0.54 -0.22
N LEU A 353 -20.43 -0.43 0.29
CA LEU A 353 -21.84 -0.56 -0.01
C LEU A 353 -22.54 0.78 0.29
N LEU A 354 -23.13 1.41 -0.72
CA LEU A 354 -23.96 2.59 -0.51
C LEU A 354 -25.27 2.17 0.14
N GLY A 355 -25.94 3.08 0.85
CA GLY A 355 -27.21 2.77 1.52
C GLY A 355 -28.26 2.15 0.57
N GLN A 356 -28.21 2.46 -0.73
CA GLN A 356 -29.07 1.83 -1.75
C GLN A 356 -28.75 0.36 -1.99
N ASP A 357 -27.46 0.00 -2.01
CA ASP A 357 -27.02 -1.39 -2.21
C ASP A 357 -27.41 -2.24 -1.00
N VAL A 358 -27.27 -1.69 0.20
CA VAL A 358 -27.68 -2.34 1.45
C VAL A 358 -29.19 -2.63 1.46
N ALA A 359 -30.00 -1.67 0.98
CA ALA A 359 -31.44 -1.87 0.89
C ALA A 359 -31.81 -2.99 -0.08
N VAL A 360 -31.15 -3.06 -1.25
CA VAL A 360 -31.36 -4.13 -2.25
C VAL A 360 -30.93 -5.50 -1.70
N ILE A 361 -29.79 -5.56 -1.02
CA ILE A 361 -29.29 -6.83 -0.44
C ILE A 361 -30.17 -7.25 0.75
N GLY A 362 -30.68 -6.28 1.53
CA GLY A 362 -31.66 -6.50 2.59
C GLY A 362 -32.97 -7.10 2.05
N ASP A 363 -33.48 -6.57 0.94
CA ASP A 363 -34.69 -7.08 0.27
C ASP A 363 -34.49 -8.51 -0.28
N LEU A 364 -33.29 -8.81 -0.82
CA LEU A 364 -32.93 -10.19 -1.23
C LEU A 364 -32.89 -11.15 -0.03
N ASN A 365 -32.42 -10.71 1.13
CA ASN A 365 -32.42 -11.52 2.34
C ASN A 365 -33.86 -11.73 2.87
N GLU A 366 -34.68 -10.69 2.89
CA GLU A 366 -36.09 -10.80 3.32
C GLU A 366 -36.90 -11.73 2.42
N ARG A 367 -36.62 -11.72 1.10
CA ARG A 367 -37.22 -12.66 0.12
C ARG A 367 -36.69 -14.07 0.21
N GLY A 368 -35.65 -14.33 1.01
CA GLY A 368 -35.04 -15.64 1.15
C GLY A 368 -34.12 -16.03 -0.03
N ALA A 369 -33.75 -15.09 -0.89
CA ALA A 369 -32.84 -15.32 -2.01
C ALA A 369 -31.39 -15.53 -1.52
N ILE A 370 -31.00 -14.92 -0.39
CA ILE A 370 -29.73 -15.10 0.29
C ILE A 370 -29.97 -15.45 1.76
N THR A 371 -29.05 -16.20 2.35
CA THR A 371 -29.15 -16.57 3.77
C THR A 371 -28.74 -15.43 4.69
N ASP A 372 -29.22 -15.44 5.96
CA ASP A 372 -28.80 -14.45 6.96
C ASP A 372 -27.27 -14.45 7.15
N LYS A 373 -26.61 -15.59 7.00
CA LYS A 373 -25.16 -15.70 7.07
C LYS A 373 -24.49 -14.95 5.91
N THR A 374 -24.91 -15.22 4.69
CA THR A 374 -24.41 -14.55 3.49
C THR A 374 -24.66 -13.04 3.53
N PHE A 375 -25.84 -12.62 4.04
CA PHE A 375 -26.15 -11.22 4.22
C PHE A 375 -25.17 -10.51 5.18
N LEU A 376 -24.91 -11.11 6.35
CA LEU A 376 -23.95 -10.56 7.31
C LEU A 376 -22.51 -10.56 6.77
N GLU A 377 -22.11 -11.60 6.01
CA GLU A 377 -20.81 -11.64 5.34
C GLU A 377 -20.66 -10.51 4.30
N ILE A 378 -21.69 -10.22 3.51
CA ILE A 378 -21.70 -9.12 2.55
C ILE A 378 -21.62 -7.76 3.27
N LEU A 379 -22.36 -7.57 4.37
CA LEU A 379 -22.30 -6.34 5.16
C LEU A 379 -20.92 -6.12 5.80
N LYS A 380 -20.27 -7.20 6.22
CA LYS A 380 -18.91 -7.14 6.77
C LYS A 380 -17.88 -6.86 5.68
N SER A 381 -17.95 -7.53 4.54
CA SER A 381 -17.06 -7.26 3.39
C SER A 381 -17.25 -5.85 2.83
N GLY A 382 -18.48 -5.33 2.85
CA GLY A 382 -18.81 -3.96 2.43
C GLY A 382 -18.51 -2.87 3.46
N GLU A 383 -17.78 -3.18 4.54
CA GLU A 383 -17.37 -2.25 5.62
C GLU A 383 -18.54 -1.52 6.32
N ILE A 384 -19.72 -2.13 6.35
CA ILE A 384 -20.88 -1.63 7.10
C ILE A 384 -20.87 -2.17 8.52
N LEU A 385 -20.46 -3.45 8.69
CA LEU A 385 -20.21 -4.06 9.97
C LEU A 385 -18.71 -4.00 10.31
N PRO A 386 -18.33 -3.56 11.52
CA PRO A 386 -16.94 -3.58 11.96
C PRO A 386 -16.34 -5.00 11.95
N ASP A 387 -15.07 -5.12 11.66
CA ASP A 387 -14.34 -6.40 11.67
C ASP A 387 -14.35 -7.12 13.03
N THR A 388 -14.56 -6.37 14.10
CA THR A 388 -14.67 -6.88 15.48
C THR A 388 -15.95 -7.66 15.75
N VAL A 389 -16.94 -7.62 14.86
CA VAL A 389 -18.22 -8.31 15.04
C VAL A 389 -18.06 -9.80 14.73
N ASP A 390 -18.38 -10.64 15.72
CA ASP A 390 -18.47 -12.10 15.56
C ASP A 390 -19.77 -12.47 14.81
N LEU A 391 -19.62 -12.87 13.57
CA LEU A 391 -20.74 -13.24 12.69
C LEU A 391 -21.58 -14.41 13.25
N ASN A 392 -20.97 -15.34 13.97
CA ASN A 392 -21.70 -16.48 14.54
C ASN A 392 -22.58 -16.05 15.69
N ARG A 393 -22.10 -15.13 16.51
CA ARG A 393 -22.87 -14.54 17.63
C ARG A 393 -24.02 -13.70 17.09
N GLU A 394 -23.75 -12.84 16.09
CA GLU A 394 -24.75 -12.00 15.44
C GLU A 394 -25.84 -12.85 14.77
N LEU A 395 -25.45 -13.95 14.10
CA LEU A 395 -26.37 -14.89 13.47
C LEU A 395 -27.28 -15.59 14.50
N ALA A 396 -26.72 -15.94 15.66
CA ALA A 396 -27.48 -16.58 16.74
C ALA A 396 -28.50 -15.61 17.34
N GLU A 397 -28.10 -14.35 17.53
CA GLU A 397 -28.95 -13.28 18.08
C GLU A 397 -30.06 -12.88 17.10
N THR A 398 -29.76 -12.75 15.82
CA THR A 398 -30.74 -12.53 14.74
C THR A 398 -31.78 -13.64 14.67
N LYS A 399 -31.38 -14.91 14.78
CA LYS A 399 -32.30 -16.04 14.83
C LYS A 399 -33.19 -16.02 16.06
N ARG A 400 -32.69 -15.59 17.21
CA ARG A 400 -33.46 -15.44 18.44
C ARG A 400 -34.52 -14.36 18.30
N LEU A 401 -34.12 -13.19 17.79
CA LEU A 401 -35.06 -12.06 17.57
C LEU A 401 -36.14 -12.38 16.54
N LYS A 402 -35.82 -13.10 15.45
CA LYS A 402 -36.80 -13.56 14.48
C LYS A 402 -37.81 -14.51 15.11
N LYS A 403 -37.37 -15.44 15.99
CA LYS A 403 -38.27 -16.33 16.72
C LYS A 403 -39.17 -15.61 17.73
N GLU A 404 -38.66 -14.61 18.43
CA GLU A 404 -39.44 -13.75 19.35
C GLU A 404 -40.52 -12.98 18.59
N LYS A 405 -40.15 -12.29 17.52
CA LYS A 405 -41.14 -11.59 16.65
C LYS A 405 -42.22 -12.55 16.11
N GLN A 406 -41.85 -13.75 15.73
CA GLN A 406 -42.81 -14.73 15.22
C GLN A 406 -43.77 -15.23 16.33
N ARG A 407 -43.31 -15.36 17.56
CA ARG A 407 -44.16 -15.67 18.73
C ARG A 407 -45.12 -14.52 19.06
N GLU A 408 -44.64 -13.29 19.08
CA GLU A 408 -45.48 -12.10 19.32
C GLU A 408 -46.60 -11.96 18.24
N LEU A 409 -46.26 -12.24 16.97
CA LEU A 409 -47.24 -12.23 15.87
C LEU A 409 -48.29 -13.36 16.00
N LEU A 410 -47.92 -14.52 16.51
CA LEU A 410 -48.83 -15.62 16.77
C LEU A 410 -49.69 -15.33 17.98
N ASP A 411 -49.17 -14.77 19.05
CA ASP A 411 -49.93 -14.35 20.25
C ASP A 411 -50.90 -13.22 19.94
N SER A 412 -50.51 -12.24 19.15
CA SER A 412 -51.42 -11.18 18.72
C SER A 412 -52.58 -11.67 17.80
N ARG A 413 -52.35 -12.75 17.04
CA ARG A 413 -53.44 -13.42 16.25
C ARG A 413 -54.34 -14.27 17.10
N SER A 414 -53.85 -14.83 18.23
CA SER A 414 -54.66 -15.64 19.14
C SER A 414 -55.59 -14.79 20.04
N VAL A 415 -55.24 -13.55 20.31
CA VAL A 415 -56.06 -12.60 21.08
C VAL A 415 -57.17 -11.93 20.27
N GLY A 416 -57.08 -11.97 18.92
CA GLY A 416 -58.07 -11.39 17.98
C GLY A 416 -59.27 -12.30 17.64
N GLY A 417 -59.41 -13.47 18.22
CA GLY A 417 -60.35 -14.54 17.81
C GLY A 417 -61.54 -14.76 18.71
N SER A 418 -62.10 -13.80 19.43
CA SER A 418 -63.39 -13.92 20.13
C SER A 418 -64.25 -12.70 19.94
N VAL A 419 -64.80 -12.56 18.74
CA VAL A 419 -66.02 -11.74 18.56
C VAL A 419 -67.18 -12.68 18.46
N GLU A 420 -67.94 -12.76 19.54
CA GLU A 420 -69.28 -13.38 19.57
C GLU A 420 -70.21 -12.77 18.53
N PRO A 421 -71.10 -13.60 17.86
CA PRO A 421 -72.06 -13.08 16.94
C PRO A 421 -73.25 -12.43 17.69
N ARG A 422 -73.48 -11.15 17.50
CA ARG A 422 -74.68 -10.47 17.96
C ARG A 422 -75.92 -10.96 17.20
N PRO A 423 -77.04 -11.19 17.84
CA PRO A 423 -78.25 -11.65 17.18
C PRO A 423 -78.97 -10.59 16.33
N THR A 424 -79.39 -11.00 15.23
CA THR A 424 -80.25 -10.30 14.28
C THR A 424 -81.57 -9.82 14.92
N SER A 425 -81.90 -8.54 14.81
CA SER A 425 -83.29 -8.04 14.98
C SER A 425 -83.78 -7.41 13.68
N GLN A 426 -84.95 -7.85 13.37
CA GLN A 426 -85.80 -7.62 12.21
C GLN A 426 -85.94 -6.18 11.73
N ALA A 427 -86.14 -6.10 10.44
CA ALA A 427 -86.64 -4.89 9.73
C ALA A 427 -88.11 -4.53 10.04
N PRO A 428 -88.51 -3.31 9.75
CA PRO A 428 -89.69 -3.21 8.85
C PRO A 428 -89.48 -2.29 7.66
N ALA A 429 -90.28 -2.60 6.66
CA ALA A 429 -90.39 -2.04 5.34
C ALA A 429 -90.92 -0.60 5.34
N GLY A 430 -90.70 0.14 4.29
CA GLY A 430 -91.30 1.37 3.96
C GLY A 430 -90.61 2.15 2.85
N ALA A 431 -90.95 1.85 1.63
CA ALA A 431 -91.45 2.65 0.54
C ALA A 431 -90.91 4.06 0.26
N GLY A 432 -90.57 4.27 -0.98
CA GLY A 432 -90.68 5.55 -1.62
C GLY A 432 -89.54 6.04 -2.49
N SER A 433 -89.51 5.63 -3.76
CA SER A 433 -89.70 6.49 -4.91
C SER A 433 -88.72 7.67 -5.06
N GLY A 434 -88.07 7.70 -6.17
CA GLY A 434 -87.90 8.97 -6.86
C GLY A 434 -86.49 9.17 -7.51
N ARG A 435 -86.46 8.77 -8.75
CA ARG A 435 -85.99 9.53 -9.94
C ARG A 435 -84.63 10.26 -9.96
N ASN A 436 -83.90 9.79 -10.90
CA ASN A 436 -83.38 10.49 -12.10
C ASN A 436 -82.29 11.57 -11.96
N GLY A 437 -81.33 11.43 -12.83
CA GLY A 437 -80.56 12.49 -13.44
C GLY A 437 -79.05 12.12 -13.48
N ASN A 438 -78.66 11.40 -14.39
CA ASN A 438 -78.22 11.64 -15.77
C ASN A 438 -77.15 12.72 -15.91
N ARG A 439 -76.13 12.32 -16.63
CA ARG A 439 -75.12 12.96 -17.49
C ARG A 439 -73.73 13.07 -16.95
N GLN A 440 -72.92 12.27 -17.63
CA GLN A 440 -72.01 12.65 -18.74
C GLN A 440 -70.94 13.61 -18.25
N GLY A 441 -69.76 13.40 -18.45
CA GLY A 441 -68.98 12.96 -19.58
C GLY A 441 -67.58 13.53 -19.44
N GLY A 442 -66.70 12.98 -20.17
CA GLY A 442 -65.59 13.62 -20.81
C GLY A 442 -64.21 13.15 -20.29
N THR A 443 -63.61 12.10 -20.80
CA THR A 443 -62.67 11.99 -21.91
C THR A 443 -61.90 13.28 -22.24
N ALA A 444 -60.61 13.16 -22.26
CA ALA A 444 -59.69 13.59 -23.31
C ALA A 444 -58.30 13.79 -22.68
N SER A 445 -57.40 12.96 -23.05
CA SER A 445 -56.47 12.96 -24.22
C SER A 445 -55.33 13.93 -23.99
N GLN A 446 -54.10 13.38 -23.92
CA GLN A 446 -53.21 13.25 -25.05
C GLN A 446 -52.83 14.59 -25.70
N GLU A 447 -51.53 14.67 -25.86
CA GLU A 447 -50.84 15.41 -26.93
C GLU A 447 -50.62 16.91 -26.77
N ALA A 448 -49.41 17.28 -26.78
CA ALA A 448 -48.79 17.97 -27.92
C ALA A 448 -47.41 18.50 -27.54
N ARG A 449 -46.48 17.99 -28.22
CA ARG A 449 -45.70 18.49 -29.37
C ARG A 449 -44.51 19.34 -28.90
N ARG A 450 -43.35 18.92 -29.19
CA ARG A 450 -42.57 19.02 -30.45
C ARG A 450 -42.59 20.40 -31.07
N ALA A 451 -41.38 20.79 -31.30
CA ALA A 451 -40.87 21.71 -32.32
C ALA A 451 -40.50 23.09 -31.77
N GLN A 452 -39.41 23.68 -32.11
CA GLN A 452 -38.65 23.82 -33.34
C GLN A 452 -37.30 24.48 -32.96
N THR A 453 -36.22 23.99 -33.38
CA THR A 453 -35.49 24.13 -34.66
C THR A 453 -34.86 25.51 -34.87
N ARG A 454 -33.54 25.41 -35.05
CA ARG A 454 -32.73 26.04 -36.11
C ARG A 454 -32.34 27.51 -36.03
N ASN A 455 -31.08 27.58 -36.29
CA ASN A 455 -30.33 28.56 -37.09
C ASN A 455 -29.69 29.69 -36.30
N ARG A 456 -28.47 30.08 -36.50
CA ARG A 456 -27.58 30.14 -37.68
C ARG A 456 -26.22 30.53 -37.17
N THR A 457 -25.20 29.85 -37.57
CA THR A 457 -24.18 30.26 -38.57
C THR A 457 -23.45 31.57 -38.32
N SER A 458 -22.14 31.37 -38.30
CA SER A 458 -21.09 32.16 -38.93
C SER A 458 -20.49 33.34 -38.19
N GLY A 459 -19.25 33.24 -38.05
CA GLY A 459 -18.24 34.18 -38.53
C GLY A 459 -17.44 34.87 -37.42
N ASN A 460 -16.32 34.50 -37.27
CA ASN A 460 -15.01 34.97 -37.60
C ASN A 460 -13.94 34.20 -36.82
#